data_08f5dfbf82ade7b5c4296f83f52157ac
#
_entry.id   08f5dfbf82ade7b5c4296f83f52157ac
#
_cell.length_a   1.000
_cell.length_b   1.000
_cell.length_c   1.000
_cell.angle_alpha   90.00
_cell.angle_beta   90.00
_cell.angle_gamma   90.00
#
_symmetry.space_group_name_H-M   'P 1'
#
loop_
_entity.id
_entity.type
_entity.pdbx_description
1 polymer ?
#
loop_
_entity_poly.entity_id
_entity_poly.type
_entity_poly.pdbx_seq_one_letter_code
_entity_poly.pdbx_strand_id
1 'polypeptide(L)'
;LSANGPSPAITAVIPTAGAAGPDGSPFVDKAIHAVLAGSSTRSVIVVIGDEYIGEPEFADPRVSVVRRPPGPFNFSAAVNTGILQATTELVLLLNDDVSAHSTDAGGTAWCDQMAVHFRDPSVGVVGALLRYPDSSIQHAGIVLDDARPLHSFVGSAVEDLGCKYADVARDVLAVTGACMLIRRSDALAVGGFSTEFPLSFNDIDFCLKLRRMNRRVVFEPAASLTHHESASREAVTESREWDRYIGRWGHVRDPWYPPGHARPDDPHR
;
A
#
# COMPACT_ATOMS: atom_id res chain seq x y z
N LEU A 1 24.52 -4.97 -13.32
CA LEU A 1 24.45 -4.59 -11.90
C LEU A 1 24.69 -5.83 -11.07
N SER A 2 25.69 -5.83 -10.18
CA SER A 2 26.07 -7.00 -9.38
C SER A 2 24.90 -7.40 -8.47
N ALA A 3 24.63 -8.70 -8.37
CA ALA A 3 23.59 -9.30 -7.52
C ALA A 3 23.78 -9.02 -6.00
N ASN A 4 24.87 -8.37 -5.59
CA ASN A 4 25.31 -8.16 -4.21
C ASN A 4 25.42 -6.67 -3.79
N GLY A 5 24.74 -5.75 -4.45
CA GLY A 5 24.66 -4.36 -3.98
C GLY A 5 23.77 -4.25 -2.73
N PRO A 6 24.04 -3.26 -1.83
CA PRO A 6 23.13 -3.01 -0.71
C PRO A 6 21.73 -2.72 -1.21
N SER A 7 20.72 -3.16 -0.45
CA SER A 7 19.31 -2.83 -0.76
C SER A 7 19.12 -1.32 -0.79
N PRO A 8 18.30 -0.78 -1.71
CA PRO A 8 18.03 0.64 -1.77
C PRO A 8 17.46 1.16 -0.45
N ALA A 9 17.84 2.36 -0.07
CA ALA A 9 17.36 2.99 1.15
C ALA A 9 15.86 3.34 1.03
N ILE A 10 15.10 3.12 2.12
CA ILE A 10 13.66 3.33 2.20
C ILE A 10 13.36 4.43 3.23
N THR A 11 12.47 5.36 2.87
CA THR A 11 11.72 6.20 3.81
C THR A 11 10.30 5.66 3.89
N ALA A 12 9.83 5.29 5.09
CA ALA A 12 8.42 4.96 5.29
C ALA A 12 7.61 6.24 5.52
N VAL A 13 6.43 6.31 4.93
CA VAL A 13 5.45 7.39 5.09
C VAL A 13 4.18 6.78 5.67
N ILE A 14 3.80 7.21 6.87
CA ILE A 14 2.67 6.68 7.63
C ILE A 14 1.68 7.82 7.93
N PRO A 15 0.61 7.98 7.13
CA PRO A 15 -0.49 8.87 7.49
C PRO A 15 -1.24 8.31 8.70
N THR A 16 -1.59 9.16 9.66
CA THR A 16 -2.37 8.75 10.83
C THR A 16 -3.32 9.84 11.30
N ALA A 17 -4.50 9.41 11.78
CA ALA A 17 -5.45 10.22 12.51
C ALA A 17 -5.39 9.96 14.03
N GLY A 18 -4.46 9.11 14.49
CA GLY A 18 -4.28 8.79 15.90
C GLY A 18 -5.21 7.69 16.41
N ALA A 19 -5.73 6.82 15.54
CA ALA A 19 -6.57 5.71 15.95
C ALA A 19 -5.80 4.70 16.81
N ALA A 20 -6.51 4.07 17.77
CA ALA A 20 -5.96 3.04 18.62
C ALA A 20 -6.58 1.67 18.33
N GLY A 21 -5.80 0.62 18.54
CA GLY A 21 -6.24 -0.75 18.43
C GLY A 21 -7.14 -1.19 19.60
N PRO A 22 -7.69 -2.41 19.53
CA PRO A 22 -8.56 -2.96 20.58
C PRO A 22 -7.88 -3.04 21.97
N ASP A 23 -6.56 -3.10 22.01
CA ASP A 23 -5.73 -3.11 23.23
C ASP A 23 -5.44 -1.68 23.78
N GLY A 24 -5.99 -0.65 23.13
CA GLY A 24 -5.77 0.75 23.49
C GLY A 24 -4.42 1.33 23.03
N SER A 25 -3.55 0.53 22.43
CA SER A 25 -2.28 1.04 21.87
C SER A 25 -2.51 1.76 20.54
N PRO A 26 -1.81 2.90 20.29
CA PRO A 26 -1.89 3.56 19.00
C PRO A 26 -1.48 2.61 17.84
N PHE A 27 -2.26 2.56 16.79
CA PHE A 27 -1.91 1.75 15.62
C PHE A 27 -0.59 2.19 15.00
N VAL A 28 -0.35 3.50 14.94
CA VAL A 28 0.87 4.07 14.36
C VAL A 28 2.15 3.53 15.01
N ASP A 29 2.15 3.22 16.30
CA ASP A 29 3.30 2.66 17.00
C ASP A 29 3.65 1.26 16.48
N LYS A 30 2.62 0.43 16.21
CA LYS A 30 2.80 -0.91 15.64
C LYS A 30 3.34 -0.83 14.21
N ALA A 31 2.81 0.10 13.40
CA ALA A 31 3.29 0.33 12.04
C ALA A 31 4.75 0.81 12.01
N ILE A 32 5.12 1.77 12.88
CA ILE A 32 6.50 2.25 13.04
C ILE A 32 7.41 1.10 13.43
N HIS A 33 7.03 0.29 14.42
CA HIS A 33 7.82 -0.86 14.86
C HIS A 33 8.04 -1.86 13.71
N ALA A 34 7.00 -2.16 12.96
CA ALA A 34 7.07 -3.09 11.82
C ALA A 34 8.07 -2.64 10.72
N VAL A 35 8.13 -1.34 10.42
CA VAL A 35 9.04 -0.83 9.39
C VAL A 35 10.47 -0.61 9.90
N LEU A 36 10.64 -0.24 11.16
CA LEU A 36 11.96 0.00 11.75
C LEU A 36 12.75 -1.28 12.00
N ALA A 37 12.07 -2.42 12.04
CA ALA A 37 12.70 -3.74 12.06
C ALA A 37 13.44 -4.06 10.76
N GLY A 38 13.09 -3.46 9.62
CA GLY A 38 13.73 -3.67 8.32
C GLY A 38 15.10 -3.02 8.20
N SER A 39 16.07 -3.73 7.59
CA SER A 39 17.47 -3.25 7.45
C SER A 39 17.59 -2.09 6.45
N SER A 40 16.69 -1.99 5.47
CA SER A 40 16.70 -0.95 4.44
C SER A 40 16.01 0.34 4.87
N THR A 41 15.23 0.34 5.98
CA THR A 41 14.51 1.53 6.46
C THR A 41 15.45 2.51 7.12
N ARG A 42 15.60 3.70 6.52
CA ARG A 42 16.48 4.78 7.01
C ARG A 42 15.73 5.82 7.82
N SER A 43 14.47 6.08 7.49
CA SER A 43 13.64 7.06 8.19
C SER A 43 12.16 6.71 8.09
N VAL A 44 11.39 7.22 9.02
CA VAL A 44 9.94 7.15 9.05
C VAL A 44 9.40 8.57 9.16
N ILE A 45 8.45 8.91 8.31
CA ILE A 45 7.73 10.18 8.32
C ILE A 45 6.28 9.88 8.69
N VAL A 46 5.90 10.23 9.90
CA VAL A 46 4.50 10.19 10.34
C VAL A 46 3.81 11.46 9.85
N VAL A 47 2.75 11.31 9.08
CA VAL A 47 2.02 12.46 8.54
C VAL A 47 0.69 12.59 9.28
N ILE A 48 0.51 13.72 9.96
CA ILE A 48 -0.69 14.06 10.71
C ILE A 48 -1.44 15.22 10.06
N GLY A 49 -2.72 15.35 10.35
CA GLY A 49 -3.57 16.46 9.92
C GLY A 49 -4.30 17.10 11.09
N ASP A 50 -5.34 17.90 10.77
CA ASP A 50 -6.14 18.59 11.77
C ASP A 50 -6.97 17.62 12.63
N GLU A 51 -7.19 16.39 12.14
CA GLU A 51 -7.87 15.31 12.85
C GLU A 51 -7.04 14.70 13.97
N TYR A 52 -5.71 14.88 13.98
CA TYR A 52 -4.83 14.36 15.01
C TYR A 52 -4.83 15.26 16.24
N ILE A 53 -5.22 14.73 17.40
CA ILE A 53 -5.27 15.47 18.65
C ILE A 53 -3.92 15.40 19.34
N GLY A 54 -3.30 16.55 19.58
CA GLY A 54 -2.00 16.67 20.24
C GLY A 54 -0.82 16.62 19.27
N GLU A 55 0.38 16.46 19.84
CA GLU A 55 1.63 16.32 19.10
C GLU A 55 2.23 14.95 19.46
N PRO A 56 2.35 14.02 18.50
CA PRO A 56 2.95 12.73 18.79
C PRO A 56 4.46 12.87 18.99
N GLU A 57 4.99 12.17 19.98
CA GLU A 57 6.43 12.07 20.24
C GLU A 57 6.88 10.63 20.10
N PHE A 58 7.95 10.42 19.34
CA PHE A 58 8.55 9.10 19.10
C PHE A 58 10.00 9.09 19.57
N ALA A 59 10.38 8.06 20.33
CA ALA A 59 11.72 7.97 20.92
C ALA A 59 12.81 7.62 19.88
N ASP A 60 12.47 6.94 18.77
CA ASP A 60 13.45 6.58 17.74
C ASP A 60 13.82 7.79 16.89
N PRO A 61 15.11 8.18 16.81
CA PRO A 61 15.54 9.38 16.08
C PRO A 61 15.33 9.28 14.55
N ARG A 62 15.00 8.10 14.04
CA ARG A 62 14.64 7.93 12.62
C ARG A 62 13.21 8.35 12.32
N VAL A 63 12.37 8.57 13.35
CA VAL A 63 10.97 8.96 13.20
C VAL A 63 10.84 10.48 13.28
N SER A 64 10.19 11.05 12.30
CA SER A 64 9.85 12.47 12.25
C SER A 64 8.36 12.66 12.01
N VAL A 65 7.80 13.78 12.50
CA VAL A 65 6.40 14.13 12.31
C VAL A 65 6.30 15.31 11.35
N VAL A 66 5.37 15.22 10.41
CA VAL A 66 5.07 16.28 9.45
C VAL A 66 3.57 16.52 9.44
N ARG A 67 3.15 17.79 9.43
CA ARG A 67 1.74 18.12 9.22
C ARG A 67 1.43 18.31 7.74
N ARG A 68 0.35 17.66 7.27
CA ARG A 68 -0.21 17.96 5.95
C ARG A 68 -0.86 19.36 5.95
N PRO A 69 -1.08 19.95 4.76
CA PRO A 69 -1.86 21.17 4.66
C PRO A 69 -3.25 21.04 5.33
N PRO A 70 -3.76 22.12 5.99
CA PRO A 70 -5.05 22.10 6.66
C PRO A 70 -6.20 21.74 5.71
N GLY A 71 -7.28 21.21 6.26
CA GLY A 71 -8.50 20.88 5.53
C GLY A 71 -9.03 19.47 5.82
N PRO A 72 -10.13 19.07 5.16
CA PRO A 72 -10.70 17.74 5.32
C PRO A 72 -9.66 16.65 5.07
N PHE A 73 -9.84 15.49 5.69
CA PHE A 73 -8.94 14.37 5.50
C PHE A 73 -8.88 13.99 4.00
N ASN A 74 -7.65 13.86 3.51
CA ASN A 74 -7.36 13.47 2.14
C ASN A 74 -6.09 12.61 2.18
N PHE A 75 -6.25 11.30 1.98
CA PHE A 75 -5.14 10.35 1.99
C PHE A 75 -4.07 10.72 0.96
N SER A 76 -4.50 11.08 -0.26
CA SER A 76 -3.58 11.48 -1.33
C SER A 76 -2.73 12.69 -0.93
N ALA A 77 -3.33 13.70 -0.28
CA ALA A 77 -2.59 14.86 0.22
C ALA A 77 -1.60 14.48 1.33
N ALA A 78 -2.02 13.57 2.22
CA ALA A 78 -1.15 13.11 3.31
C ALA A 78 0.07 12.35 2.79
N VAL A 79 -0.12 11.35 1.90
CA VAL A 79 1.01 10.59 1.34
C VAL A 79 1.90 11.48 0.47
N ASN A 80 1.35 12.41 -0.30
CA ASN A 80 2.14 13.37 -1.08
C ASN A 80 3.03 14.24 -0.19
N THR A 81 2.53 14.67 0.98
CA THR A 81 3.34 15.41 1.95
C THR A 81 4.56 14.61 2.37
N GLY A 82 4.39 13.33 2.69
CA GLY A 82 5.49 12.45 3.04
C GLY A 82 6.46 12.17 1.87
N ILE A 83 5.94 11.92 0.66
CA ILE A 83 6.75 11.69 -0.56
C ILE A 83 7.65 12.90 -0.85
N LEU A 84 7.15 14.11 -0.68
CA LEU A 84 7.91 15.34 -0.89
C LEU A 84 9.05 15.48 0.13
N GLN A 85 8.82 15.12 1.38
CA GLN A 85 9.80 15.19 2.47
C GLN A 85 10.83 14.04 2.43
N ALA A 86 10.48 12.90 1.84
CA ALA A 86 11.38 11.77 1.71
C ALA A 86 12.63 12.14 0.89
N THR A 87 13.79 11.61 1.29
CA THR A 87 15.08 11.86 0.61
C THR A 87 15.70 10.59 0.02
N THR A 88 15.14 9.44 0.30
CA THR A 88 15.62 8.13 -0.19
C THR A 88 15.11 7.83 -1.59
N GLU A 89 15.76 6.86 -2.27
CA GLU A 89 15.34 6.39 -3.59
C GLU A 89 13.95 5.78 -3.57
N LEU A 90 13.65 4.98 -2.54
CA LEU A 90 12.37 4.31 -2.38
C LEU A 90 11.56 4.93 -1.23
N VAL A 91 10.25 4.99 -1.43
CA VAL A 91 9.28 5.42 -0.42
C VAL A 91 8.28 4.30 -0.20
N LEU A 92 8.13 3.89 1.06
CA LEU A 92 7.11 2.94 1.48
C LEU A 92 5.91 3.72 2.03
N LEU A 93 4.77 3.59 1.39
CA LEU A 93 3.50 4.03 1.95
C LEU A 93 2.95 2.90 2.80
N LEU A 94 2.57 3.21 4.04
CA LEU A 94 2.01 2.24 4.97
C LEU A 94 0.88 2.90 5.76
N ASN A 95 -0.29 2.25 5.82
CA ASN A 95 -1.34 2.67 6.73
C ASN A 95 -0.90 2.44 8.18
N ASP A 96 -1.38 3.29 9.08
CA ASP A 96 -1.07 3.20 10.50
C ASP A 96 -1.60 1.90 11.16
N ASP A 97 -2.65 1.30 10.62
CA ASP A 97 -3.28 0.05 11.09
C ASP A 97 -2.74 -1.22 10.41
N VAL A 98 -1.56 -1.14 9.79
CA VAL A 98 -0.84 -2.30 9.25
C VAL A 98 0.28 -2.71 10.21
N SER A 99 0.36 -4.00 10.52
CA SER A 99 1.38 -4.58 11.40
C SER A 99 2.04 -5.81 10.77
N ALA A 100 3.21 -6.20 11.29
CA ALA A 100 3.85 -7.45 10.88
C ALA A 100 2.92 -8.64 11.17
N HIS A 101 2.88 -9.62 10.27
CA HIS A 101 2.07 -10.81 10.49
C HIS A 101 2.73 -11.71 11.54
N SER A 102 1.92 -12.26 12.46
CA SER A 102 2.41 -12.95 13.67
C SER A 102 3.17 -14.26 13.41
N THR A 103 3.07 -14.84 12.22
CA THR A 103 3.79 -16.07 11.83
C THR A 103 5.19 -15.83 11.31
N ASP A 104 5.54 -14.58 11.00
CA ASP A 104 6.88 -14.23 10.53
C ASP A 104 7.83 -14.13 11.73
N ALA A 105 8.34 -15.28 12.19
CA ALA A 105 9.31 -15.40 13.29
C ALA A 105 10.63 -14.61 13.07
N GLY A 106 10.68 -13.79 12.04
CA GLY A 106 11.79 -12.92 11.69
C GLY A 106 11.39 -11.59 11.09
N GLY A 107 10.19 -11.09 11.31
CA GLY A 107 9.52 -9.81 10.94
C GLY A 107 10.27 -8.69 10.21
N THR A 108 11.53 -8.88 9.94
CA THR A 108 12.50 -7.86 9.55
C THR A 108 12.75 -7.77 8.03
N ALA A 109 12.36 -8.79 7.29
CA ALA A 109 12.77 -8.91 5.89
C ALA A 109 11.70 -8.49 4.87
N TRP A 110 10.46 -8.23 5.25
CA TRP A 110 9.39 -7.97 4.29
C TRP A 110 9.63 -6.70 3.43
N CYS A 111 10.15 -5.62 4.02
CA CYS A 111 10.54 -4.43 3.26
C CYS A 111 11.66 -4.74 2.27
N ASP A 112 12.63 -5.56 2.67
CA ASP A 112 13.76 -5.95 1.83
C ASP A 112 13.29 -6.87 0.68
N GLN A 113 12.30 -7.75 0.92
CA GLN A 113 11.66 -8.55 -0.14
C GLN A 113 11.00 -7.67 -1.20
N MET A 114 10.29 -6.62 -0.78
CA MET A 114 9.73 -5.65 -1.73
C MET A 114 10.82 -4.88 -2.48
N ALA A 115 11.88 -4.46 -1.79
CA ALA A 115 12.94 -3.62 -2.34
C ALA A 115 13.77 -4.34 -3.43
N VAL A 116 13.90 -5.66 -3.36
CA VAL A 116 14.68 -6.44 -4.34
C VAL A 116 14.17 -6.27 -5.77
N HIS A 117 12.86 -6.07 -5.95
CA HIS A 117 12.26 -5.88 -7.26
C HIS A 117 12.73 -4.59 -7.96
N PHE A 118 13.13 -3.58 -7.21
CA PHE A 118 13.61 -2.30 -7.77
C PHE A 118 15.01 -2.37 -8.38
N ARG A 119 15.67 -3.54 -8.33
CA ARG A 119 16.86 -3.82 -9.16
C ARG A 119 16.50 -3.83 -10.66
N ASP A 120 15.26 -4.16 -10.99
CA ASP A 120 14.71 -3.95 -12.32
C ASP A 120 14.22 -2.49 -12.45
N PRO A 121 14.83 -1.67 -13.31
CA PRO A 121 14.47 -0.26 -13.47
C PRO A 121 13.05 -0.06 -14.06
N SER A 122 12.45 -1.10 -14.62
CA SER A 122 11.08 -1.05 -15.12
C SER A 122 10.03 -1.12 -13.99
N VAL A 123 10.40 -1.59 -12.79
CA VAL A 123 9.49 -1.66 -11.64
C VAL A 123 9.33 -0.29 -11.02
N GLY A 124 8.10 0.19 -10.99
CA GLY A 124 7.72 1.47 -10.37
C GLY A 124 7.02 1.31 -9.02
N VAL A 125 6.32 0.18 -8.83
CA VAL A 125 5.54 -0.10 -7.62
C VAL A 125 5.65 -1.57 -7.25
N VAL A 126 5.74 -1.84 -5.93
CA VAL A 126 5.60 -3.18 -5.35
C VAL A 126 4.58 -3.11 -4.20
N GLY A 127 3.59 -4.00 -4.21
CA GLY A 127 2.60 -4.13 -3.14
C GLY A 127 2.75 -5.44 -2.39
N ALA A 128 2.43 -5.44 -1.10
CA ALA A 128 2.49 -6.59 -0.20
C ALA A 128 1.22 -7.45 -0.23
N LEU A 129 1.30 -8.67 0.26
CA LEU A 129 0.15 -9.46 0.66
C LEU A 129 -0.42 -8.90 1.97
N LEU A 130 -1.68 -8.49 1.96
CA LEU A 130 -2.37 -8.10 3.20
C LEU A 130 -3.36 -9.17 3.61
N ARG A 131 -3.41 -9.43 4.90
CA ARG A 131 -4.32 -10.36 5.53
C ARG A 131 -5.22 -9.63 6.51
N TYR A 132 -6.43 -10.15 6.66
CA TYR A 132 -7.26 -9.81 7.81
C TYR A 132 -6.67 -10.39 9.11
N PRO A 133 -7.13 -9.92 10.29
CA PRO A 133 -6.70 -10.50 11.57
C PRO A 133 -6.96 -12.00 11.74
N ASP A 134 -7.94 -12.56 11.00
CA ASP A 134 -8.22 -13.99 10.93
C ASP A 134 -7.31 -14.77 9.98
N SER A 135 -6.31 -14.12 9.43
CA SER A 135 -5.33 -14.64 8.45
C SER A 135 -5.87 -14.90 7.05
N SER A 136 -7.14 -14.65 6.75
CA SER A 136 -7.65 -14.69 5.39
C SER A 136 -7.07 -13.54 4.54
N ILE A 137 -7.04 -13.74 3.21
CA ILE A 137 -6.50 -12.73 2.28
C ILE A 137 -7.42 -11.50 2.25
N GLN A 138 -6.84 -10.32 2.45
CA GLN A 138 -7.49 -9.04 2.22
C GLN A 138 -7.08 -8.44 0.88
N HIS A 139 -5.81 -8.55 0.53
CA HIS A 139 -5.24 -8.00 -0.71
C HIS A 139 -4.13 -8.89 -1.25
N ALA A 140 -4.27 -9.28 -2.51
CA ALA A 140 -3.23 -9.96 -3.29
C ALA A 140 -3.18 -9.39 -4.73
N GLY A 141 -3.15 -8.06 -4.84
CA GLY A 141 -3.27 -7.32 -6.08
C GLY A 141 -4.70 -6.89 -6.39
N ILE A 142 -4.84 -5.91 -7.30
CA ILE A 142 -6.12 -5.40 -7.78
C ILE A 142 -6.28 -5.80 -9.23
N VAL A 143 -7.47 -6.30 -9.57
CA VAL A 143 -7.91 -6.65 -10.92
C VAL A 143 -9.10 -5.79 -11.31
N LEU A 144 -9.38 -5.69 -12.62
CA LEU A 144 -10.60 -5.04 -13.12
C LEU A 144 -11.58 -6.08 -13.66
N ASP A 145 -12.78 -6.04 -13.13
CA ASP A 145 -13.94 -6.72 -13.67
C ASP A 145 -14.84 -5.66 -14.31
N ASP A 146 -14.87 -5.63 -15.64
CA ASP A 146 -15.59 -4.63 -16.45
C ASP A 146 -15.41 -3.19 -15.91
N ALA A 147 -14.16 -2.74 -15.80
CA ALA A 147 -13.74 -1.45 -15.23
C ALA A 147 -13.91 -1.31 -13.70
N ARG A 148 -14.52 -2.27 -13.02
CA ARG A 148 -14.68 -2.26 -11.57
C ARG A 148 -13.44 -2.84 -10.90
N PRO A 149 -12.71 -2.09 -10.06
CA PRO A 149 -11.56 -2.63 -9.36
C PRO A 149 -12.00 -3.53 -8.21
N LEU A 150 -11.33 -4.66 -8.11
CA LEU A 150 -11.55 -5.67 -7.09
C LEU A 150 -10.22 -6.15 -6.52
N HIS A 151 -10.16 -6.34 -5.20
CA HIS A 151 -9.02 -7.02 -4.58
C HIS A 151 -9.09 -8.52 -4.90
N SER A 152 -7.95 -9.10 -5.31
CA SER A 152 -7.88 -10.52 -5.66
C SER A 152 -7.95 -11.39 -4.41
N PHE A 153 -8.72 -12.49 -4.50
CA PHE A 153 -8.78 -13.60 -3.52
C PHE A 153 -9.26 -13.20 -2.12
N VAL A 154 -10.01 -12.11 -1.98
CA VAL A 154 -10.51 -11.64 -0.68
C VAL A 154 -11.29 -12.72 0.05
N GLY A 155 -10.99 -12.92 1.35
CA GLY A 155 -11.64 -13.88 2.23
C GLY A 155 -11.18 -15.34 2.05
N SER A 156 -10.29 -15.62 1.09
CA SER A 156 -9.74 -16.96 0.87
C SER A 156 -8.51 -17.22 1.77
N ALA A 157 -8.22 -18.48 2.06
CA ALA A 157 -6.93 -18.86 2.62
C ALA A 157 -5.86 -18.93 1.51
N VAL A 158 -4.61 -18.60 1.81
CA VAL A 158 -3.51 -18.67 0.82
C VAL A 158 -3.27 -20.11 0.36
N GLU A 159 -3.54 -21.07 1.23
CA GLU A 159 -3.36 -22.50 1.01
C GLU A 159 -4.44 -23.10 0.09
N ASP A 160 -5.51 -22.37 -0.19
CA ASP A 160 -6.56 -22.82 -1.10
C ASP A 160 -6.03 -23.01 -2.51
N LEU A 161 -6.34 -24.14 -3.15
CA LEU A 161 -5.88 -24.48 -4.50
C LEU A 161 -6.27 -23.42 -5.55
N GLY A 162 -7.41 -22.75 -5.36
CA GLY A 162 -7.87 -21.64 -6.20
C GLY A 162 -7.01 -20.37 -6.08
N CYS A 163 -6.26 -20.25 -4.99
CA CYS A 163 -5.45 -19.07 -4.66
C CYS A 163 -3.96 -19.23 -4.99
N LYS A 164 -3.57 -20.24 -5.79
CA LYS A 164 -2.17 -20.52 -6.17
C LYS A 164 -1.38 -19.32 -6.74
N TYR A 165 -2.05 -18.27 -7.14
CA TYR A 165 -1.42 -17.01 -7.57
C TYR A 165 -1.23 -16.01 -6.43
N ALA A 166 -1.78 -16.29 -5.24
CA ALA A 166 -1.61 -15.43 -4.07
C ALA A 166 -0.27 -15.66 -3.35
N ASP A 167 0.45 -16.74 -3.67
CA ASP A 167 1.77 -17.09 -3.13
C ASP A 167 2.93 -16.85 -4.12
N VAL A 168 2.64 -16.27 -5.30
CA VAL A 168 3.63 -16.05 -6.37
C VAL A 168 3.76 -14.55 -6.68
N ALA A 169 5.01 -14.06 -6.67
CA ALA A 169 5.30 -12.71 -7.13
C ALA A 169 4.96 -12.56 -8.62
N ARG A 170 4.20 -11.52 -8.97
CA ARG A 170 3.68 -11.34 -10.33
C ARG A 170 3.36 -9.89 -10.67
N ASP A 171 3.27 -9.59 -11.95
CA ASP A 171 2.67 -8.36 -12.42
C ASP A 171 1.16 -8.35 -12.13
N VAL A 172 0.68 -7.19 -11.66
CA VAL A 172 -0.74 -6.92 -11.39
C VAL A 172 -1.12 -5.56 -11.94
N LEU A 173 -2.40 -5.30 -12.12
CA LEU A 173 -2.85 -4.00 -12.62
C LEU A 173 -2.51 -2.88 -11.64
N ALA A 174 -2.85 -3.08 -10.37
CA ALA A 174 -2.61 -2.15 -9.29
C ALA A 174 -2.46 -2.90 -7.96
N VAL A 175 -1.96 -2.20 -6.94
CA VAL A 175 -1.89 -2.64 -5.55
C VAL A 175 -2.44 -1.56 -4.64
N THR A 176 -2.88 -1.94 -3.43
CA THR A 176 -3.45 -1.00 -2.46
C THR A 176 -2.41 -0.05 -1.87
N GLY A 177 -2.83 1.17 -1.61
CA GLY A 177 -2.04 2.16 -0.89
C GLY A 177 -1.79 1.84 0.59
N ALA A 178 -2.47 0.83 1.14
CA ALA A 178 -2.28 0.42 2.53
C ALA A 178 -0.87 -0.12 2.82
N CYS A 179 -0.23 -0.78 1.82
CA CYS A 179 1.19 -1.11 1.85
C CYS A 179 1.76 -1.12 0.43
N MET A 180 2.49 -0.08 0.06
CA MET A 180 2.97 0.15 -1.29
C MET A 180 4.39 0.75 -1.27
N LEU A 181 5.37 0.03 -1.83
CA LEU A 181 6.72 0.55 -2.04
C LEU A 181 6.83 1.13 -3.44
N ILE A 182 7.35 2.35 -3.56
CA ILE A 182 7.41 3.10 -4.81
C ILE A 182 8.79 3.69 -5.06
N ARG A 183 9.14 3.88 -6.33
CA ARG A 183 10.30 4.68 -6.70
C ARG A 183 9.93 6.17 -6.61
N ARG A 184 10.60 6.91 -5.72
CA ARG A 184 10.30 8.33 -5.46
C ARG A 184 10.35 9.19 -6.72
N SER A 185 11.34 8.99 -7.57
CA SER A 185 11.47 9.75 -8.83
C SER A 185 10.27 9.53 -9.76
N ASP A 186 9.74 8.31 -9.84
CA ASP A 186 8.58 7.99 -10.66
C ASP A 186 7.31 8.62 -10.06
N ALA A 187 7.18 8.59 -8.73
CA ALA A 187 6.06 9.26 -8.05
C ALA A 187 6.05 10.77 -8.33
N LEU A 188 7.20 11.42 -8.24
CA LEU A 188 7.32 12.85 -8.56
C LEU A 188 7.02 13.14 -10.04
N ALA A 189 7.47 12.27 -10.95
CA ALA A 189 7.25 12.44 -12.39
C ALA A 189 5.77 12.39 -12.79
N VAL A 190 4.92 11.61 -12.05
CA VAL A 190 3.47 11.55 -12.30
C VAL A 190 2.67 12.54 -11.46
N GLY A 191 3.34 13.43 -10.71
CA GLY A 191 2.70 14.42 -9.85
C GLY A 191 2.10 13.85 -8.55
N GLY A 192 2.60 12.70 -8.08
CA GLY A 192 2.13 12.03 -6.87
C GLY A 192 0.74 11.44 -7.00
N PHE A 193 0.07 11.26 -5.88
CA PHE A 193 -1.33 10.82 -5.78
C PHE A 193 -2.26 11.99 -6.13
N SER A 194 -3.33 11.73 -6.90
CA SER A 194 -4.29 12.76 -7.23
C SER A 194 -5.17 13.09 -6.03
N THR A 195 -5.11 14.34 -5.56
CA THR A 195 -5.96 14.82 -4.45
C THR A 195 -7.45 14.89 -4.81
N GLU A 196 -7.80 14.67 -6.07
CA GLU A 196 -9.18 14.47 -6.50
C GLU A 196 -9.76 13.11 -6.07
N PHE A 197 -8.90 12.19 -5.61
CA PHE A 197 -9.24 10.91 -4.99
C PHE A 197 -8.81 10.94 -3.53
N PRO A 198 -9.59 11.58 -2.64
CA PRO A 198 -9.23 11.74 -1.24
C PRO A 198 -9.23 10.43 -0.45
N LEU A 199 -10.09 9.48 -0.78
CA LEU A 199 -10.30 8.24 -0.02
C LEU A 199 -10.23 6.98 -0.87
N SER A 200 -10.91 6.95 -2.02
CA SER A 200 -11.05 5.78 -2.89
C SER A 200 -10.30 5.97 -4.19
N PHE A 201 -9.90 4.86 -4.84
CA PHE A 201 -9.26 4.85 -6.17
C PHE A 201 -7.94 5.62 -6.31
N ASN A 202 -7.41 6.21 -5.24
CA ASN A 202 -6.17 6.98 -5.27
C ASN A 202 -4.96 6.09 -5.63
N ASP A 203 -4.90 4.89 -5.09
CA ASP A 203 -3.88 3.87 -5.34
C ASP A 203 -3.97 3.32 -6.78
N ILE A 204 -5.18 3.07 -7.25
CA ILE A 204 -5.42 2.59 -8.62
C ILE A 204 -5.03 3.69 -9.64
N ASP A 205 -5.49 4.93 -9.41
CA ASP A 205 -5.11 6.09 -10.24
C ASP A 205 -3.58 6.24 -10.30
N PHE A 206 -2.91 6.11 -9.16
CA PHE A 206 -1.46 6.21 -9.07
C PHE A 206 -0.78 5.08 -9.86
N CYS A 207 -1.17 3.82 -9.66
CA CYS A 207 -0.62 2.70 -10.39
C CYS A 207 -0.84 2.83 -11.91
N LEU A 208 -2.04 3.26 -12.34
CA LEU A 208 -2.36 3.44 -13.76
C LEU A 208 -1.59 4.61 -14.39
N LYS A 209 -1.31 5.67 -13.66
CA LYS A 209 -0.39 6.75 -14.12
C LYS A 209 1.01 6.21 -14.39
N LEU A 210 1.54 5.39 -13.47
CA LEU A 210 2.87 4.79 -13.64
C LEU A 210 2.91 3.79 -14.80
N ARG A 211 1.83 3.02 -15.01
CA ARG A 211 1.73 2.14 -16.19
C ARG A 211 1.76 2.90 -17.50
N ARG A 212 1.16 4.08 -17.58
CA ARG A 212 1.30 4.96 -18.75
C ARG A 212 2.73 5.41 -19.02
N MET A 213 3.60 5.38 -18.00
CA MET A 213 5.05 5.58 -18.13
C MET A 213 5.81 4.27 -18.38
N ASN A 214 5.12 3.18 -18.75
CA ASN A 214 5.69 1.84 -18.91
C ASN A 214 6.38 1.30 -17.65
N ARG A 215 5.90 1.68 -16.46
CA ARG A 215 6.35 1.09 -15.21
C ARG A 215 5.51 -0.14 -14.87
N ARG A 216 6.18 -1.17 -14.38
CA ARG A 216 5.54 -2.37 -13.86
C ARG A 216 5.04 -2.14 -12.44
N VAL A 217 3.91 -2.76 -12.13
CA VAL A 217 3.36 -2.89 -10.78
C VAL A 217 3.43 -4.35 -10.40
N VAL A 218 4.12 -4.68 -9.32
CA VAL A 218 4.41 -6.05 -8.89
C VAL A 218 3.72 -6.31 -7.54
N PHE A 219 3.11 -7.47 -7.41
CA PHE A 219 2.65 -8.02 -6.14
C PHE A 219 3.73 -8.97 -5.59
N GLU A 220 4.12 -8.79 -4.32
CA GLU A 220 5.13 -9.59 -3.62
C GLU A 220 4.52 -10.28 -2.39
N PRO A 221 4.20 -11.58 -2.46
CA PRO A 221 3.56 -12.30 -1.36
C PRO A 221 4.49 -12.62 -0.18
N ALA A 222 5.82 -12.65 -0.38
CA ALA A 222 6.76 -12.85 0.73
C ALA A 222 6.75 -11.65 1.70
N ALA A 223 6.30 -10.48 1.25
CA ALA A 223 5.94 -9.36 2.11
C ALA A 223 4.49 -9.54 2.58
N SER A 224 4.29 -10.27 3.69
CA SER A 224 2.97 -10.56 4.25
C SER A 224 2.73 -9.79 5.54
N LEU A 225 1.62 -9.05 5.61
CA LEU A 225 1.30 -8.15 6.71
C LEU A 225 -0.16 -8.33 7.12
N THR A 226 -0.48 -7.98 8.37
CA THR A 226 -1.86 -7.90 8.86
C THR A 226 -2.34 -6.46 8.76
N HIS A 227 -3.47 -6.22 8.07
CA HIS A 227 -4.14 -4.93 8.00
C HIS A 227 -5.44 -5.02 8.79
N HIS A 228 -5.52 -4.24 9.85
CA HIS A 228 -6.62 -4.32 10.80
C HIS A 228 -7.92 -3.70 10.26
N GLU A 229 -7.89 -3.15 9.05
CA GLU A 229 -8.98 -2.45 8.34
C GLU A 229 -9.84 -1.70 9.34
N SER A 230 -9.31 -0.54 9.72
CA SER A 230 -9.73 0.14 10.93
C SER A 230 -11.24 0.29 11.01
N ALA A 231 -11.78 -0.04 12.16
CA ALA A 231 -13.11 0.29 12.64
C ALA A 231 -13.48 1.80 12.51
N SER A 232 -12.61 2.62 11.90
CA SER A 232 -12.77 4.07 11.80
C SER A 232 -13.45 4.54 10.52
N ARG A 233 -13.72 3.67 9.53
CA ARG A 233 -14.39 4.09 8.29
C ARG A 233 -15.33 3.02 7.77
N GLU A 234 -16.62 3.39 7.63
CA GLU A 234 -17.47 2.72 6.65
C GLU A 234 -16.86 2.93 5.26
N ALA A 235 -16.76 1.86 4.47
CA ALA A 235 -16.29 1.92 3.09
C ALA A 235 -17.33 2.63 2.19
N VAL A 236 -17.51 3.92 2.42
CA VAL A 236 -18.39 4.76 1.58
C VAL A 236 -17.53 5.26 0.43
N THR A 237 -17.61 4.56 -0.70
CA THR A 237 -17.13 5.12 -1.97
C THR A 237 -18.07 6.27 -2.34
N GLU A 238 -17.58 7.50 -2.28
CA GLU A 238 -18.36 8.63 -2.75
C GLU A 238 -18.63 8.48 -4.25
N SER A 239 -19.89 8.67 -4.66
CA SER A 239 -20.31 8.60 -6.06
C SER A 239 -19.45 9.48 -6.98
N ARG A 240 -18.99 10.63 -6.46
CA ARG A 240 -18.11 11.55 -7.19
C ARG A 240 -16.71 10.97 -7.49
N GLU A 241 -16.12 10.19 -6.59
CA GLU A 241 -14.84 9.53 -6.84
C GLU A 241 -15.01 8.42 -7.88
N TRP A 242 -16.11 7.66 -7.82
CA TRP A 242 -16.47 6.67 -8.82
C TRP A 242 -16.63 7.29 -10.22
N ASP A 243 -17.44 8.33 -10.35
CA ASP A 243 -17.68 8.99 -11.65
C ASP A 243 -16.38 9.53 -12.25
N ARG A 244 -15.52 10.10 -11.40
CA ARG A 244 -14.20 10.58 -11.79
C ARG A 244 -13.27 9.44 -12.22
N TYR A 245 -13.28 8.34 -11.48
CA TYR A 245 -12.51 7.14 -11.80
C TYR A 245 -12.96 6.58 -13.16
N ILE A 246 -14.24 6.37 -13.37
CA ILE A 246 -14.79 5.88 -14.64
C ILE A 246 -14.46 6.85 -15.79
N GLY A 247 -14.62 8.15 -15.59
CA GLY A 247 -14.29 9.17 -16.60
C GLY A 247 -12.81 9.12 -17.02
N ARG A 248 -11.90 8.84 -16.08
CA ARG A 248 -10.45 8.79 -16.32
C ARG A 248 -9.96 7.44 -16.81
N TRP A 249 -10.45 6.34 -16.24
CA TRP A 249 -9.90 5.00 -16.36
C TRP A 249 -10.86 3.92 -16.86
N GLY A 250 -12.15 4.20 -17.02
CA GLY A 250 -13.17 3.23 -17.40
C GLY A 250 -12.92 2.51 -18.75
N HIS A 251 -11.98 3.02 -19.57
CA HIS A 251 -11.55 2.40 -20.82
C HIS A 251 -10.39 1.39 -20.64
N VAL A 252 -9.77 1.34 -19.46
CA VAL A 252 -8.64 0.43 -19.19
C VAL A 252 -9.14 -1.01 -19.12
N ARG A 253 -8.36 -1.93 -19.67
CA ARG A 253 -8.55 -3.37 -19.56
C ARG A 253 -7.40 -3.97 -18.78
N ASP A 254 -7.69 -5.02 -18.03
CA ASP A 254 -6.70 -5.71 -17.19
C ASP A 254 -6.10 -6.90 -17.95
N PRO A 255 -4.81 -6.85 -18.36
CA PRO A 255 -4.15 -7.97 -19.01
C PRO A 255 -3.61 -9.01 -18.02
N TRP A 256 -3.68 -8.77 -16.72
CA TRP A 256 -3.14 -9.65 -15.66
C TRP A 256 -4.22 -10.33 -14.84
N TYR A 257 -5.47 -10.35 -15.31
CA TYR A 257 -6.56 -11.01 -14.62
C TYR A 257 -6.22 -12.50 -14.40
N PRO A 258 -6.01 -12.97 -13.14
CA PRO A 258 -5.53 -14.32 -12.91
C PRO A 258 -6.63 -15.36 -13.20
N PRO A 259 -6.29 -16.49 -13.81
CA PRO A 259 -7.22 -17.60 -13.96
C PRO A 259 -7.73 -18.08 -12.59
N GLY A 260 -9.01 -18.34 -12.50
CA GLY A 260 -9.63 -18.82 -11.25
C GLY A 260 -9.98 -17.73 -10.23
N HIS A 261 -9.85 -16.45 -10.59
CA HIS A 261 -10.27 -15.32 -9.77
C HIS A 261 -11.81 -15.17 -9.72
N ALA A 262 -12.60 -16.20 -9.88
CA ALA A 262 -14.02 -16.10 -9.68
C ALA A 262 -14.32 -15.93 -8.18
N ARG A 263 -15.21 -15.01 -7.83
CA ARG A 263 -15.72 -14.90 -6.47
C ARG A 263 -16.42 -16.19 -6.06
N PRO A 264 -16.38 -16.59 -4.78
CA PRO A 264 -17.15 -17.73 -4.27
C PRO A 264 -18.66 -17.58 -4.50
N ASP A 265 -19.13 -16.36 -4.65
CA ASP A 265 -20.53 -15.94 -4.81
C ASP A 265 -20.89 -15.52 -6.24
N ASP A 266 -20.05 -15.79 -7.25
CA ASP A 266 -20.37 -15.51 -8.65
C ASP A 266 -21.46 -16.47 -9.14
N PRO A 267 -22.71 -15.98 -9.40
CA PRO A 267 -23.82 -16.83 -9.81
C PRO A 267 -23.70 -17.34 -11.26
N HIS A 268 -22.66 -16.95 -12.01
CA HIS A 268 -22.45 -17.29 -13.42
C HIS A 268 -21.27 -18.24 -13.65
N ARG A 269 -20.87 -18.98 -12.63
CA ARG A 269 -19.90 -20.07 -12.76
C ARG A 269 -20.51 -21.30 -13.39
#